data_0f5922402c259da14baf6dc0deb008fe
#
_entry.id   0f5922402c259da14baf6dc0deb008fe
#
_cell.length_a   1.000
_cell.length_b   1.000
_cell.length_c   1.000
_cell.angle_alpha   90.00
_cell.angle_beta   90.00
_cell.angle_gamma   90.00
#
_symmetry.space_group_name_H-M   'P 1'
#
loop_
_entity.id
_entity.type
_entity.pdbx_description
1 polymer ?
#
loop_
_entity_poly.entity_id
_entity_poly.type
_entity_poly.pdbx_seq_one_letter_code
_entity_poly.pdbx_strand_id
1 'polypeptide(L)'
;MEEIRVNRLPLLTYRYLHTNDTPMQFEAPEKSGEPVFSDIIYVKEGGELPEDFNGASKETVKAAADGRRYTITVPAHAETSLTITLKADEAHPDFAGQFVFYLGEEAKLSLVWRIEGEAPSDTCLIAAYYDLKEGANLSVSRMEKGLTHATIYDQRHTHLARKAKAVFLAAELGGQNVIVHSYGKLEGDKSTMQEKAVYAARGDQHLDFFCHIDHIGKKTNAEIDIKGALADTAKKIFRGTLNFKKGCSGSVGDEGDYAIQLDPHTRNISLPLLLCTEDDVVGNHASSAGQLDANTIYFLMTRGFSLEEARRIVVEALIRPIIDSMDSS
;
A
#
# COMPACT_ATOMS: atom_id res chain seq x y z
N MET A 1 -17.06 15.92 11.10
CA MET A 1 -15.60 15.73 10.86
C MET A 1 -14.84 15.88 12.16
N GLU A 2 -13.90 15.01 12.45
CA GLU A 2 -12.98 15.06 13.59
C GLU A 2 -11.53 15.08 13.10
N GLU A 3 -10.62 15.68 13.85
CA GLU A 3 -9.20 15.60 13.54
C GLU A 3 -8.63 14.31 14.11
N ILE A 4 -8.12 13.46 13.22
CA ILE A 4 -7.42 12.22 13.57
C ILE A 4 -5.95 12.30 13.20
N ARG A 5 -5.15 11.37 13.71
CA ARG A 5 -3.74 11.23 13.32
C ARG A 5 -3.50 9.86 12.76
N VAL A 6 -3.05 9.81 11.51
CA VAL A 6 -2.81 8.57 10.77
C VAL A 6 -1.32 8.29 10.61
N ASN A 7 -0.99 7.03 10.37
CA ASN A 7 0.35 6.54 10.01
C ASN A 7 1.44 6.96 11.00
N ARG A 8 1.16 6.73 12.29
CA ARG A 8 2.08 7.09 13.35
C ARG A 8 3.29 6.15 13.40
N LEU A 9 4.50 6.73 13.38
CA LEU A 9 5.75 5.97 13.52
C LEU A 9 5.83 5.22 14.87
N PRO A 10 6.43 4.02 14.89
CA PRO A 10 6.60 3.25 16.12
C PRO A 10 7.56 3.94 17.11
N LEU A 11 8.50 4.72 16.62
CA LEU A 11 9.40 5.55 17.39
C LEU A 11 9.26 7.02 16.98
N LEU A 12 8.98 7.90 17.94
CA LEU A 12 8.76 9.32 17.70
C LEU A 12 10.11 10.07 17.61
N THR A 13 10.90 9.79 16.57
CA THR A 13 12.23 10.36 16.37
C THR A 13 12.22 11.74 15.71
N TYR A 14 11.17 12.07 14.96
CA TYR A 14 11.09 13.30 14.17
C TYR A 14 10.18 14.37 14.79
N ARG A 15 10.25 14.52 16.12
CA ARG A 15 9.34 15.39 16.90
C ARG A 15 9.32 16.85 16.40
N TYR A 16 10.48 17.42 16.08
CA TYR A 16 10.59 18.81 15.63
C TYR A 16 10.16 19.02 14.18
N LEU A 17 10.13 17.97 13.37
CA LEU A 17 9.73 18.06 11.96
C LEU A 17 8.22 17.85 11.78
N HIS A 18 7.50 17.51 12.83
CA HIS A 18 6.05 17.20 12.79
C HIS A 18 5.69 16.15 11.71
N THR A 19 6.56 15.13 11.55
CA THR A 19 6.42 14.09 10.52
C THR A 19 6.19 12.70 11.10
N ASN A 20 6.05 12.57 12.44
CA ASN A 20 5.84 11.29 13.09
C ASN A 20 4.47 10.67 12.80
N ASP A 21 3.50 11.45 12.42
CA ASP A 21 2.15 11.10 12.00
C ASP A 21 1.62 12.19 11.05
N THR A 22 0.47 11.94 10.44
CA THR A 22 -0.21 12.93 9.59
C THR A 22 -1.56 13.30 10.20
N PRO A 23 -1.83 14.59 10.45
CA PRO A 23 -3.17 15.05 10.86
C PRO A 23 -4.10 15.04 9.64
N MET A 24 -5.29 14.45 9.80
CA MET A 24 -6.33 14.39 8.78
C MET A 24 -7.68 14.78 9.37
N GLN A 25 -8.53 15.39 8.55
CA GLN A 25 -9.96 15.53 8.87
C GLN A 25 -10.64 14.23 8.44
N PHE A 26 -11.37 13.61 9.35
CA PHE A 26 -12.02 12.34 9.11
C PHE A 26 -13.51 12.43 9.38
N GLU A 27 -14.27 11.83 8.48
CA GLU A 27 -15.69 11.59 8.63
C GLU A 27 -15.96 10.15 8.19
N ALA A 28 -16.68 9.40 9.03
CA ALA A 28 -16.96 8.00 8.71
C ALA A 28 -17.92 7.91 7.51
N PRO A 29 -17.67 7.05 6.53
CA PRO A 29 -18.55 6.85 5.39
C PRO A 29 -19.96 6.45 5.81
N GLU A 30 -20.98 7.14 5.28
CA GLU A 30 -22.38 6.88 5.61
C GLU A 30 -23.11 6.06 4.53
N LYS A 31 -22.75 6.26 3.25
CA LYS A 31 -23.44 5.66 2.09
C LYS A 31 -22.50 4.72 1.34
N SER A 32 -22.09 3.65 2.02
CA SER A 32 -21.20 2.65 1.43
C SER A 32 -21.91 1.80 0.40
N GLY A 33 -21.32 1.70 -0.78
CA GLY A 33 -21.68 0.73 -1.80
C GLY A 33 -21.41 -0.71 -1.38
N GLU A 34 -21.75 -1.66 -2.25
CA GLU A 34 -21.41 -3.07 -2.08
C GLU A 34 -20.24 -3.44 -2.99
N PRO A 35 -19.26 -4.24 -2.51
CA PRO A 35 -18.23 -4.76 -3.38
C PRO A 35 -18.79 -5.78 -4.35
N VAL A 36 -18.25 -5.81 -5.56
CA VAL A 36 -18.56 -6.83 -6.55
C VAL A 36 -17.39 -7.82 -6.61
N PHE A 37 -17.70 -9.09 -6.39
CA PHE A 37 -16.74 -10.18 -6.45
C PHE A 37 -16.82 -10.90 -7.81
N SER A 38 -15.70 -11.21 -8.43
CA SER A 38 -15.68 -12.01 -9.68
C SER A 38 -16.10 -13.46 -9.45
N ASP A 39 -15.86 -13.97 -8.23
CA ASP A 39 -16.28 -15.30 -7.77
C ASP A 39 -16.61 -15.23 -6.27
N ILE A 40 -17.62 -15.95 -5.83
CA ILE A 40 -18.08 -15.98 -4.45
C ILE A 40 -17.85 -17.31 -3.74
N ILE A 41 -17.23 -18.29 -4.41
CA ILE A 41 -17.09 -19.66 -3.87
C ILE A 41 -16.38 -19.70 -2.52
N TYR A 42 -15.46 -18.77 -2.27
CA TYR A 42 -14.70 -18.66 -1.02
C TYR A 42 -15.09 -17.43 -0.19
N VAL A 43 -16.09 -16.66 -0.62
CA VAL A 43 -16.51 -15.42 0.02
C VAL A 43 -17.72 -15.67 0.92
N LYS A 44 -17.67 -15.15 2.12
CA LYS A 44 -18.78 -15.18 3.08
C LYS A 44 -18.93 -13.78 3.68
N GLU A 45 -20.17 -13.31 3.79
CA GLU A 45 -20.47 -12.11 4.57
C GLU A 45 -20.19 -12.32 6.06
N GLY A 46 -19.74 -11.26 6.71
CA GLY A 46 -19.34 -11.27 8.11
C GLY A 46 -17.87 -11.55 8.32
N GLY A 47 -17.48 -11.60 9.57
CA GLY A 47 -16.09 -11.70 10.02
C GLY A 47 -15.72 -10.51 10.90
N GLU A 48 -14.60 -10.64 11.59
CA GLU A 48 -14.07 -9.60 12.46
C GLU A 48 -12.57 -9.49 12.26
N LEU A 49 -12.08 -8.25 12.22
CA LEU A 49 -10.63 -8.00 12.27
C LEU A 49 -10.09 -8.51 13.60
N PRO A 50 -8.89 -9.11 13.62
CA PRO A 50 -8.22 -9.47 14.86
C PRO A 50 -8.04 -8.24 15.76
N GLU A 51 -8.07 -8.44 17.08
CA GLU A 51 -7.90 -7.36 18.08
C GLU A 51 -6.56 -6.61 17.92
N ASP A 52 -5.52 -7.29 17.43
CA ASP A 52 -4.20 -6.75 17.18
C ASP A 52 -4.05 -6.13 15.77
N PHE A 53 -5.14 -5.96 15.03
CA PHE A 53 -5.09 -5.33 13.70
C PHE A 53 -4.45 -3.95 13.79
N ASN A 54 -3.36 -3.79 13.06
CA ASN A 54 -2.62 -2.54 13.00
C ASN A 54 -3.04 -1.77 11.73
N GLY A 55 -3.77 -0.69 11.91
CA GLY A 55 -4.27 0.18 10.84
C GLY A 55 -3.83 1.63 11.03
N ALA A 56 -4.23 2.49 10.11
CA ALA A 56 -3.77 3.88 10.04
C ALA A 56 -4.14 4.70 11.30
N SER A 57 -5.33 4.47 11.87
CA SER A 57 -5.77 5.01 13.15
C SER A 57 -6.86 4.11 13.76
N LYS A 58 -7.18 4.33 15.03
CA LYS A 58 -8.28 3.60 15.67
C LYS A 58 -9.64 3.94 15.08
N GLU A 59 -9.84 5.20 14.70
CA GLU A 59 -11.07 5.72 14.13
C GLU A 59 -11.34 5.09 12.76
N THR A 60 -10.33 5.06 11.89
CA THR A 60 -10.44 4.45 10.55
C THR A 60 -10.64 2.94 10.60
N VAL A 61 -9.96 2.23 11.52
CA VAL A 61 -10.16 0.80 11.74
C VAL A 61 -11.58 0.51 12.21
N LYS A 62 -12.09 1.30 13.18
CA LYS A 62 -13.44 1.17 13.68
C LYS A 62 -14.47 1.43 12.57
N ALA A 63 -14.33 2.49 11.80
CA ALA A 63 -15.25 2.81 10.71
C ALA A 63 -15.29 1.70 9.64
N ALA A 64 -14.15 1.07 9.32
CA ALA A 64 -14.11 -0.10 8.44
C ALA A 64 -14.84 -1.30 9.05
N ALA A 65 -14.68 -1.54 10.35
CA ALA A 65 -15.34 -2.64 11.05
C ALA A 65 -16.85 -2.42 11.21
N ASP A 66 -17.31 -1.18 11.30
CA ASP A 66 -18.73 -0.82 11.33
C ASP A 66 -19.38 -0.86 9.93
N GLY A 67 -18.56 -0.89 8.86
CA GLY A 67 -18.98 -0.96 7.47
C GLY A 67 -19.31 -2.37 6.98
N ARG A 68 -19.08 -2.62 5.68
CA ARG A 68 -19.27 -3.94 5.05
C ARG A 68 -18.24 -4.95 5.56
N ARG A 69 -18.62 -6.22 5.73
CA ARG A 69 -17.76 -7.26 6.32
C ARG A 69 -17.74 -8.51 5.46
N TYR A 70 -16.54 -8.97 5.12
CA TYR A 70 -16.35 -10.17 4.31
C TYR A 70 -15.21 -11.02 4.82
N THR A 71 -15.40 -12.34 4.80
CA THR A 71 -14.35 -13.33 5.04
C THR A 71 -14.14 -14.16 3.78
N ILE A 72 -12.90 -14.27 3.34
CA ILE A 72 -12.47 -15.05 2.20
C ILE A 72 -11.57 -16.19 2.71
N THR A 73 -11.99 -17.45 2.49
CA THR A 73 -11.24 -18.61 2.98
C THR A 73 -10.83 -19.50 1.82
N VAL A 74 -9.56 -19.47 1.45
CA VAL A 74 -8.98 -20.34 0.42
C VAL A 74 -8.49 -21.62 1.09
N PRO A 75 -9.04 -22.79 0.76
CA PRO A 75 -8.65 -24.07 1.37
C PRO A 75 -7.17 -24.41 1.11
N ALA A 76 -6.60 -25.30 1.94
CA ALA A 76 -5.26 -25.82 1.71
C ALA A 76 -5.10 -26.40 0.30
N HIS A 77 -3.95 -26.13 -0.32
CA HIS A 77 -3.57 -26.58 -1.68
C HIS A 77 -4.47 -26.04 -2.82
N ALA A 78 -5.47 -25.21 -2.53
CA ALA A 78 -6.28 -24.58 -3.57
C ALA A 78 -5.53 -23.43 -4.24
N GLU A 79 -5.76 -23.27 -5.55
CA GLU A 79 -5.27 -22.14 -6.33
C GLU A 79 -6.47 -21.42 -6.96
N THR A 80 -6.57 -20.12 -6.75
CA THR A 80 -7.71 -19.32 -7.23
C THR A 80 -7.30 -17.88 -7.50
N SER A 81 -8.13 -17.21 -8.30
CA SER A 81 -8.06 -15.77 -8.52
C SER A 81 -9.36 -15.12 -8.09
N LEU A 82 -9.28 -13.91 -7.55
CA LEU A 82 -10.42 -13.13 -7.11
C LEU A 82 -10.22 -11.67 -7.48
N THR A 83 -11.22 -11.08 -8.15
CA THR A 83 -11.28 -9.62 -8.33
C THR A 83 -12.37 -9.07 -7.42
N ILE A 84 -12.01 -8.04 -6.65
CA ILE A 84 -12.95 -7.27 -5.83
C ILE A 84 -13.02 -5.87 -6.41
N THR A 85 -14.19 -5.49 -6.91
CA THR A 85 -14.42 -4.16 -7.46
C THR A 85 -15.25 -3.34 -6.47
N LEU A 86 -14.70 -2.20 -6.07
CA LEU A 86 -15.39 -1.16 -5.31
C LEU A 86 -15.74 -0.04 -6.28
N LYS A 87 -17.03 0.23 -6.43
CA LYS A 87 -17.50 1.26 -7.34
C LYS A 87 -18.21 2.37 -6.59
N ALA A 88 -17.70 3.59 -6.68
CA ALA A 88 -18.38 4.78 -6.20
C ALA A 88 -19.27 5.35 -7.31
N ASP A 89 -20.51 5.72 -6.97
CA ASP A 89 -21.50 6.37 -7.83
C ASP A 89 -22.27 7.46 -7.04
N GLU A 90 -23.17 8.16 -7.70
CA GLU A 90 -23.96 9.23 -7.04
C GLU A 90 -24.81 8.73 -5.86
N ALA A 91 -25.28 7.48 -5.90
CA ALA A 91 -26.10 6.90 -4.83
C ALA A 91 -25.22 6.40 -3.66
N HIS A 92 -24.02 5.94 -3.98
CA HIS A 92 -23.06 5.39 -3.03
C HIS A 92 -21.68 6.03 -3.31
N PRO A 93 -21.50 7.29 -2.87
CA PRO A 93 -20.24 8.01 -3.10
C PRO A 93 -19.08 7.47 -2.27
N ASP A 94 -19.39 6.72 -1.21
CA ASP A 94 -18.43 6.22 -0.25
C ASP A 94 -18.32 4.70 -0.27
N PHE A 95 -17.23 4.21 0.31
CA PHE A 95 -17.07 2.82 0.69
C PHE A 95 -16.39 2.72 2.06
N ALA A 96 -16.90 1.85 2.94
CA ALA A 96 -16.20 1.40 4.14
C ALA A 96 -16.40 -0.10 4.31
N GLY A 97 -15.30 -0.83 4.49
CA GLY A 97 -15.42 -2.26 4.73
C GLY A 97 -14.14 -2.92 5.23
N GLN A 98 -14.35 -4.04 5.91
CA GLN A 98 -13.29 -4.94 6.32
C GLN A 98 -13.34 -6.25 5.54
N PHE A 99 -12.15 -6.78 5.26
CA PHE A 99 -11.95 -8.04 4.55
C PHE A 99 -10.95 -8.89 5.31
N VAL A 100 -11.31 -10.13 5.61
CA VAL A 100 -10.45 -11.07 6.30
C VAL A 100 -10.14 -12.24 5.36
N PHE A 101 -8.87 -12.44 5.04
CA PHE A 101 -8.42 -13.47 4.14
C PHE A 101 -7.66 -14.54 4.92
N TYR A 102 -8.16 -15.78 4.86
CA TYR A 102 -7.49 -16.96 5.38
C TYR A 102 -7.01 -17.84 4.24
N LEU A 103 -5.70 -18.01 4.09
CA LEU A 103 -5.10 -18.91 3.11
C LEU A 103 -4.57 -20.15 3.83
N GLY A 104 -5.14 -21.32 3.51
CA GLY A 104 -4.71 -22.60 4.03
C GLY A 104 -3.27 -22.96 3.59
N GLU A 105 -2.74 -24.09 4.09
CA GLU A 105 -1.39 -24.56 3.73
C GLU A 105 -1.24 -24.71 2.21
N GLU A 106 -0.13 -24.17 1.68
CA GLU A 106 0.21 -24.18 0.24
C GLU A 106 -0.90 -23.62 -0.69
N ALA A 107 -1.90 -22.91 -0.14
CA ALA A 107 -2.91 -22.23 -0.94
C ALA A 107 -2.29 -21.07 -1.74
N LYS A 108 -2.86 -20.80 -2.92
CA LYS A 108 -2.46 -19.67 -3.75
C LYS A 108 -3.66 -18.80 -4.09
N LEU A 109 -3.53 -17.49 -3.84
CA LEU A 109 -4.53 -16.50 -4.20
C LEU A 109 -3.88 -15.38 -5.02
N SER A 110 -4.41 -15.15 -6.24
CA SER A 110 -4.21 -13.93 -6.99
C SER A 110 -5.42 -13.01 -6.75
N LEU A 111 -5.20 -11.88 -6.09
CA LEU A 111 -6.25 -10.92 -5.71
C LEU A 111 -6.05 -9.61 -6.48
N VAL A 112 -7.10 -9.16 -7.15
CA VAL A 112 -7.13 -7.87 -7.81
C VAL A 112 -8.15 -6.97 -7.11
N TRP A 113 -7.69 -5.82 -6.61
CA TRP A 113 -8.54 -4.74 -6.15
C TRP A 113 -8.73 -3.72 -7.27
N ARG A 114 -9.97 -3.48 -7.65
CA ARG A 114 -10.36 -2.40 -8.55
C ARG A 114 -11.18 -1.39 -7.79
N ILE A 115 -10.67 -0.18 -7.69
CA ILE A 115 -11.35 0.93 -7.03
C ILE A 115 -11.71 1.93 -8.12
N GLU A 116 -13.00 2.04 -8.43
CA GLU A 116 -13.49 2.81 -9.57
C GLU A 116 -14.54 3.83 -9.12
N GLY A 117 -14.52 5.03 -9.70
CA GLY A 117 -15.54 6.04 -9.43
C GLY A 117 -15.66 7.06 -10.55
N GLU A 118 -16.90 7.43 -10.89
CA GLU A 118 -17.22 8.49 -11.85
C GLU A 118 -17.80 9.74 -11.15
N ALA A 119 -18.26 9.58 -9.91
CA ALA A 119 -18.75 10.67 -9.07
C ALA A 119 -17.66 11.17 -8.12
N PRO A 120 -17.76 12.40 -7.61
CA PRO A 120 -16.93 12.83 -6.49
C PRO A 120 -17.21 11.88 -5.31
N SER A 121 -16.26 11.01 -5.04
CA SER A 121 -16.27 10.13 -3.89
C SER A 121 -15.60 10.86 -2.74
N ASP A 122 -16.21 10.84 -1.56
CA ASP A 122 -15.65 11.51 -0.40
C ASP A 122 -14.65 10.63 0.32
N THR A 123 -14.99 9.34 0.54
CA THR A 123 -14.11 8.43 1.29
C THR A 123 -14.20 7.00 0.78
N CYS A 124 -13.04 6.39 0.49
CA CYS A 124 -12.90 4.95 0.28
C CYS A 124 -12.03 4.38 1.39
N LEU A 125 -12.60 3.54 2.26
CA LEU A 125 -11.94 3.01 3.43
C LEU A 125 -11.96 1.48 3.42
N ILE A 126 -10.79 0.88 3.29
CA ILE A 126 -10.58 -0.56 3.26
C ILE A 126 -9.69 -0.95 4.45
N ALA A 127 -10.09 -1.98 5.20
CA ALA A 127 -9.23 -2.66 6.16
C ALA A 127 -9.16 -4.15 5.81
N ALA A 128 -7.99 -4.64 5.44
CA ALA A 128 -7.77 -6.00 4.99
C ALA A 128 -6.77 -6.74 5.88
N TYR A 129 -7.18 -7.86 6.45
CA TYR A 129 -6.32 -8.76 7.19
C TYR A 129 -6.04 -10.01 6.38
N TYR A 130 -4.77 -10.37 6.29
CA TYR A 130 -4.30 -11.55 5.54
C TYR A 130 -3.57 -12.50 6.47
N ASP A 131 -4.11 -13.70 6.67
CA ASP A 131 -3.48 -14.79 7.44
C ASP A 131 -3.06 -15.93 6.49
N LEU A 132 -1.75 -16.06 6.28
CA LEU A 132 -1.16 -17.02 5.36
C LEU A 132 -0.54 -18.16 6.16
N LYS A 133 -1.11 -19.38 6.00
CA LYS A 133 -0.56 -20.58 6.59
C LYS A 133 0.70 -21.04 5.85
N GLU A 134 1.35 -22.10 6.34
CA GLU A 134 2.63 -22.59 5.82
C GLU A 134 2.60 -22.75 4.31
N GLY A 135 3.60 -22.19 3.63
CA GLY A 135 3.79 -22.29 2.18
C GLY A 135 2.73 -21.56 1.33
N ALA A 136 1.74 -20.90 1.93
CA ALA A 136 0.73 -20.16 1.18
C ALA A 136 1.34 -18.99 0.41
N ASN A 137 0.76 -18.68 -0.77
CA ASN A 137 1.21 -17.61 -1.65
C ASN A 137 0.06 -16.66 -1.94
N LEU A 138 0.28 -15.37 -1.69
CA LEU A 138 -0.65 -14.29 -1.98
C LEU A 138 0.01 -13.31 -2.96
N SER A 139 -0.66 -13.01 -4.06
CA SER A 139 -0.36 -11.87 -4.93
C SER A 139 -1.52 -10.92 -4.91
N VAL A 140 -1.27 -9.65 -4.63
CA VAL A 140 -2.30 -8.60 -4.60
C VAL A 140 -1.91 -7.50 -5.58
N SER A 141 -2.79 -7.20 -6.53
CA SER A 141 -2.68 -6.06 -7.43
C SER A 141 -3.78 -5.06 -7.12
N ARG A 142 -3.44 -3.79 -6.88
CA ARG A 142 -4.41 -2.73 -6.60
C ARG A 142 -4.29 -1.58 -7.58
N MET A 143 -5.40 -1.24 -8.21
CA MET A 143 -5.50 -0.14 -9.16
C MET A 143 -6.70 0.75 -8.84
N GLU A 144 -6.50 2.06 -8.98
CA GLU A 144 -7.52 3.08 -8.80
C GLU A 144 -7.82 3.81 -10.10
N LYS A 145 -9.10 4.12 -10.33
CA LYS A 145 -9.53 4.87 -11.52
C LYS A 145 -10.63 5.86 -11.19
N GLY A 146 -10.43 7.11 -11.56
CA GLY A 146 -11.48 8.13 -11.54
C GLY A 146 -11.72 8.85 -10.22
N LEU A 147 -11.14 8.44 -9.12
CA LEU A 147 -11.39 8.95 -7.76
C LEU A 147 -10.61 10.25 -7.43
N THR A 148 -10.66 11.26 -8.28
CA THR A 148 -9.78 12.45 -8.20
C THR A 148 -9.98 13.34 -6.97
N HIS A 149 -11.10 13.24 -6.28
CA HIS A 149 -11.44 14.04 -5.09
C HIS A 149 -11.53 13.22 -3.80
N ALA A 150 -11.41 11.90 -3.89
CA ALA A 150 -11.57 11.01 -2.75
C ALA A 150 -10.38 11.00 -1.80
N THR A 151 -10.66 10.73 -0.53
CA THR A 151 -9.67 10.26 0.44
C THR A 151 -9.73 8.73 0.50
N ILE A 152 -8.63 8.07 0.15
CA ILE A 152 -8.51 6.62 0.12
C ILE A 152 -7.67 6.16 1.31
N TYR A 153 -8.24 5.29 2.14
CA TYR A 153 -7.56 4.62 3.25
C TYR A 153 -7.41 3.14 2.89
N ASP A 154 -6.20 2.72 2.55
CA ASP A 154 -5.83 1.32 2.33
C ASP A 154 -5.04 0.80 3.53
N GLN A 155 -5.70 0.01 4.39
CA GLN A 155 -5.14 -0.49 5.63
C GLN A 155 -4.97 -2.01 5.54
N ARG A 156 -3.73 -2.48 5.64
CA ARG A 156 -3.39 -3.90 5.49
C ARG A 156 -2.60 -4.40 6.69
N HIS A 157 -3.00 -5.55 7.22
CA HIS A 157 -2.23 -6.29 8.21
C HIS A 157 -2.05 -7.72 7.71
N THR A 158 -0.80 -8.15 7.55
CA THR A 158 -0.45 -9.44 6.96
C THR A 158 0.36 -10.27 7.95
N HIS A 159 -0.12 -11.48 8.21
CA HIS A 159 0.56 -12.49 9.03
C HIS A 159 1.04 -13.63 8.14
N LEU A 160 2.34 -13.96 8.23
CA LEU A 160 2.97 -14.98 7.40
C LEU A 160 3.58 -16.09 8.25
N ALA A 161 3.04 -17.30 8.12
CA ALA A 161 3.60 -18.51 8.67
C ALA A 161 4.85 -18.98 7.88
N ARG A 162 5.42 -20.12 8.26
CA ARG A 162 6.65 -20.68 7.66
C ARG A 162 6.55 -20.80 6.13
N LYS A 163 7.54 -20.25 5.42
CA LYS A 163 7.62 -20.25 3.94
C LYS A 163 6.45 -19.55 3.21
N ALA A 164 5.54 -18.92 3.91
CA ALA A 164 4.48 -18.14 3.28
C ALA A 164 5.05 -16.94 2.53
N LYS A 165 4.38 -16.54 1.44
CA LYS A 165 4.81 -15.43 0.60
C LYS A 165 3.64 -14.49 0.33
N ALA A 166 3.87 -13.19 0.48
CA ALA A 166 2.92 -12.15 0.10
C ALA A 166 3.62 -11.11 -0.78
N VAL A 167 2.98 -10.75 -1.90
CA VAL A 167 3.41 -9.70 -2.80
C VAL A 167 2.27 -8.72 -2.98
N PHE A 168 2.50 -7.46 -2.67
CA PHE A 168 1.56 -6.37 -2.88
C PHE A 168 2.11 -5.44 -3.95
N LEU A 169 1.33 -5.23 -5.00
CA LEU A 169 1.62 -4.33 -6.11
C LEU A 169 0.52 -3.27 -6.17
N ALA A 170 0.87 -2.00 -6.08
CA ALA A 170 -0.10 -0.91 -6.10
C ALA A 170 0.28 0.16 -7.13
N ALA A 171 -0.74 0.71 -7.82
CA ALA A 171 -0.61 1.88 -8.66
C ALA A 171 -1.53 2.99 -8.12
N GLU A 172 -0.91 3.94 -7.40
CA GLU A 172 -1.58 5.08 -6.78
C GLU A 172 -1.66 6.23 -7.79
N LEU A 173 -2.64 6.16 -8.66
CA LEU A 173 -2.83 7.10 -9.77
C LEU A 173 -4.10 7.94 -9.63
N GLY A 174 -4.86 7.74 -8.55
CA GLY A 174 -6.09 8.45 -8.20
C GLY A 174 -6.03 9.06 -6.79
N GLY A 175 -7.20 9.51 -6.30
CA GLY A 175 -7.35 10.08 -4.95
C GLY A 175 -6.79 11.49 -4.79
N GLN A 176 -7.50 12.32 -4.03
CA GLN A 176 -6.97 13.60 -3.53
C GLN A 176 -5.99 13.36 -2.37
N ASN A 177 -6.38 12.45 -1.47
CA ASN A 177 -5.52 11.95 -0.42
C ASN A 177 -5.47 10.42 -0.50
N VAL A 178 -4.27 9.84 -0.47
CA VAL A 178 -4.08 8.39 -0.42
C VAL A 178 -3.27 8.05 0.82
N ILE A 179 -3.89 7.33 1.74
CA ILE A 179 -3.31 6.92 3.02
C ILE A 179 -3.16 5.41 2.99
N VAL A 180 -1.94 4.96 2.77
CA VAL A 180 -1.58 3.53 2.79
C VAL A 180 -0.98 3.20 4.15
N HIS A 181 -1.53 2.18 4.80
CA HIS A 181 -1.00 1.63 6.04
C HIS A 181 -0.80 0.13 5.88
N SER A 182 0.42 -0.30 5.68
CA SER A 182 0.78 -1.71 5.53
C SER A 182 1.62 -2.18 6.72
N TYR A 183 1.15 -3.21 7.42
CA TYR A 183 1.85 -3.83 8.52
C TYR A 183 2.01 -5.34 8.28
N GLY A 184 3.25 -5.82 8.27
CA GLY A 184 3.60 -7.22 8.02
C GLY A 184 4.28 -7.88 9.21
N LYS A 185 3.87 -9.12 9.53
CA LYS A 185 4.52 -9.99 10.50
C LYS A 185 5.09 -11.23 9.80
N LEU A 186 6.41 -11.29 9.62
CA LEU A 186 7.11 -12.45 9.11
C LEU A 186 7.42 -13.39 10.29
N GLU A 187 6.40 -14.07 10.81
CA GLU A 187 6.48 -14.86 12.04
C GLU A 187 7.11 -16.24 11.78
N GLY A 188 6.83 -16.84 10.65
CA GLY A 188 7.40 -18.13 10.28
C GLY A 188 8.74 -18.03 9.58
N ASP A 189 9.61 -19.05 9.81
CA ASP A 189 10.90 -19.15 9.14
C ASP A 189 10.76 -19.13 7.61
N LYS A 190 11.64 -18.39 6.92
CA LYS A 190 11.69 -18.26 5.46
C LYS A 190 10.42 -17.64 4.84
N SER A 191 9.62 -16.94 5.61
CA SER A 191 8.53 -16.16 5.04
C SER A 191 9.05 -14.94 4.30
N THR A 192 8.30 -14.48 3.29
CA THR A 192 8.71 -13.39 2.41
C THR A 192 7.56 -12.42 2.19
N MET A 193 7.84 -11.12 2.27
CA MET A 193 6.88 -10.07 1.96
C MET A 193 7.49 -9.03 1.04
N GLN A 194 6.76 -8.64 0.00
CA GLN A 194 7.14 -7.55 -0.90
C GLN A 194 6.01 -6.53 -0.97
N GLU A 195 6.36 -5.27 -0.77
CA GLU A 195 5.49 -4.10 -0.92
C GLU A 195 6.05 -3.22 -2.02
N LYS A 196 5.40 -3.18 -3.18
CA LYS A 196 5.82 -2.37 -4.31
C LYS A 196 4.69 -1.44 -4.73
N ALA A 197 4.95 -0.14 -4.70
CA ALA A 197 3.97 0.83 -5.16
C ALA A 197 4.59 1.82 -6.14
N VAL A 198 3.79 2.19 -7.14
CA VAL A 198 4.12 3.30 -8.03
C VAL A 198 3.07 4.39 -7.91
N TYR A 199 3.50 5.63 -8.08
CA TYR A 199 2.61 6.79 -8.02
C TYR A 199 2.96 7.86 -9.05
N ALA A 200 1.94 8.62 -9.45
CA ALA A 200 2.10 9.84 -10.24
C ALA A 200 1.12 10.89 -9.70
N ALA A 201 1.59 11.70 -8.76
CA ALA A 201 0.77 12.71 -8.09
C ALA A 201 0.96 14.10 -8.70
N ARG A 202 -0.13 14.85 -8.80
CA ARG A 202 -0.18 16.20 -9.39
C ARG A 202 -1.18 17.09 -8.65
N GLY A 203 -1.21 18.37 -9.02
CA GLY A 203 -2.06 19.34 -8.35
C GLY A 203 -1.65 19.49 -6.89
N ASP A 204 -2.58 19.36 -5.97
CA ASP A 204 -2.39 19.41 -4.53
C ASP A 204 -2.59 18.05 -3.83
N GLN A 205 -2.49 16.94 -4.61
CA GLN A 205 -2.62 15.57 -4.09
C GLN A 205 -1.63 15.30 -2.96
N HIS A 206 -2.08 14.51 -1.98
CA HIS A 206 -1.29 14.09 -0.83
C HIS A 206 -1.24 12.56 -0.73
N LEU A 207 -0.04 12.02 -0.80
CA LEU A 207 0.22 10.59 -0.64
C LEU A 207 0.96 10.34 0.68
N ASP A 208 0.46 9.42 1.49
CA ASP A 208 1.06 9.04 2.77
C ASP A 208 1.21 7.53 2.85
N PHE A 209 2.43 7.03 2.69
CA PHE A 209 2.77 5.62 2.76
C PHE A 209 3.38 5.29 4.11
N PHE A 210 2.81 4.34 4.81
CA PHE A 210 3.37 3.69 5.98
C PHE A 210 3.51 2.19 5.70
N CYS A 211 4.74 1.72 5.71
CA CYS A 211 5.07 0.31 5.54
C CYS A 211 5.94 -0.15 6.71
N HIS A 212 5.44 -1.07 7.52
CA HIS A 212 6.16 -1.63 8.66
C HIS A 212 6.20 -3.14 8.56
N ILE A 213 7.40 -3.73 8.57
CA ILE A 213 7.58 -5.18 8.50
C ILE A 213 8.41 -5.66 9.70
N ASP A 214 7.80 -6.52 10.53
CA ASP A 214 8.47 -7.22 11.62
C ASP A 214 9.06 -8.54 11.12
N HIS A 215 10.39 -8.67 11.18
CA HIS A 215 11.11 -9.93 11.01
C HIS A 215 11.17 -10.67 12.36
N ILE A 216 10.48 -11.80 12.48
CA ILE A 216 10.36 -12.59 13.71
C ILE A 216 10.98 -13.98 13.52
N GLY A 217 10.59 -14.68 12.45
CA GLY A 217 11.17 -15.97 12.06
C GLY A 217 12.58 -15.83 11.48
N LYS A 218 13.30 -16.96 11.36
CA LYS A 218 14.64 -17.02 10.80
C LYS A 218 14.62 -16.98 9.27
N LYS A 219 15.64 -16.34 8.68
CA LYS A 219 15.84 -16.31 7.21
C LYS A 219 14.61 -15.74 6.48
N THR A 220 13.93 -14.80 7.09
CA THR A 220 12.83 -14.07 6.46
C THR A 220 13.36 -13.03 5.49
N ASN A 221 12.56 -12.67 4.48
CA ASN A 221 12.95 -11.68 3.48
C ASN A 221 11.84 -10.64 3.31
N ALA A 222 12.20 -9.35 3.34
CA ALA A 222 11.28 -8.26 3.10
C ALA A 222 11.85 -7.29 2.06
N GLU A 223 10.97 -6.78 1.18
CA GLU A 223 11.31 -5.72 0.22
C GLU A 223 10.20 -4.66 0.23
N ILE A 224 10.58 -3.40 0.43
CA ILE A 224 9.69 -2.25 0.27
C ILE A 224 10.28 -1.40 -0.86
N ASP A 225 9.52 -1.16 -1.93
CA ASP A 225 9.98 -0.43 -3.12
C ASP A 225 8.90 0.54 -3.61
N ILE A 226 9.02 1.82 -3.24
CA ILE A 226 8.05 2.87 -3.56
C ILE A 226 8.67 3.83 -4.56
N LYS A 227 8.04 3.98 -5.73
CA LYS A 227 8.58 4.79 -6.83
C LYS A 227 7.53 5.68 -7.46
N GLY A 228 7.92 6.89 -7.86
CA GLY A 228 6.99 7.71 -8.61
C GLY A 228 7.44 9.13 -8.87
N ALA A 229 6.49 9.94 -9.32
CA ALA A 229 6.72 11.32 -9.67
C ALA A 229 5.70 12.25 -8.99
N LEU A 230 6.17 13.44 -8.68
CA LEU A 230 5.39 14.53 -8.09
C LEU A 230 5.45 15.74 -9.02
N ALA A 231 4.28 16.29 -9.34
CA ALA A 231 4.13 17.51 -10.14
C ALA A 231 3.34 18.57 -9.38
N ASP A 232 3.41 19.82 -9.85
CA ASP A 232 2.71 20.98 -9.32
C ASP A 232 3.06 21.24 -7.84
N THR A 233 2.10 21.06 -6.93
CA THR A 233 2.25 21.22 -5.46
C THR A 233 2.02 19.93 -4.71
N ALA A 234 1.99 18.79 -5.40
CA ALA A 234 1.75 17.48 -4.81
C ALA A 234 2.76 17.16 -3.71
N LYS A 235 2.28 16.41 -2.71
CA LYS A 235 3.07 16.05 -1.52
C LYS A 235 3.06 14.54 -1.34
N LYS A 236 4.21 14.00 -0.97
CA LYS A 236 4.34 12.60 -0.57
C LYS A 236 5.13 12.50 0.73
N ILE A 237 4.67 11.66 1.63
CA ILE A 237 5.43 11.23 2.79
C ILE A 237 5.52 9.70 2.78
N PHE A 238 6.71 9.19 2.99
CA PHE A 238 6.97 7.77 3.14
C PHE A 238 7.54 7.49 4.53
N ARG A 239 6.95 6.55 5.25
CA ARG A 239 7.40 6.03 6.53
C ARG A 239 7.62 4.54 6.39
N GLY A 240 8.85 4.13 6.14
CA GLY A 240 9.24 2.74 6.09
C GLY A 240 9.85 2.27 7.40
N THR A 241 9.61 1.03 7.77
CA THR A 241 10.21 0.42 8.94
C THR A 241 10.47 -1.06 8.70
N LEU A 242 11.74 -1.44 8.72
CA LEU A 242 12.15 -2.83 8.82
C LEU A 242 12.61 -3.09 10.25
N ASN A 243 11.96 -4.03 10.94
CA ASN A 243 12.19 -4.27 12.36
C ASN A 243 12.65 -5.71 12.60
N PHE A 244 13.95 -5.89 12.79
CA PHE A 244 14.59 -7.17 13.04
C PHE A 244 14.51 -7.51 14.53
N LYS A 245 13.57 -8.38 14.88
CA LYS A 245 13.37 -8.85 16.25
C LYS A 245 14.44 -9.88 16.62
N LYS A 246 14.75 -9.96 17.92
CA LYS A 246 15.65 -11.00 18.43
C LYS A 246 15.13 -12.40 18.06
N GLY A 247 16.00 -13.21 17.46
CA GLY A 247 15.68 -14.57 16.98
C GLY A 247 15.53 -14.69 15.46
N CYS A 248 15.48 -13.59 14.70
CA CYS A 248 15.31 -13.61 13.23
C CYS A 248 16.63 -13.78 12.45
N SER A 249 17.58 -14.52 12.99
CA SER A 249 18.91 -14.78 12.38
C SER A 249 18.82 -15.15 10.89
N GLY A 250 19.72 -14.61 10.08
CA GLY A 250 19.80 -14.81 8.63
C GLY A 250 18.73 -14.09 7.81
N SER A 251 17.99 -13.17 8.42
CA SER A 251 16.97 -12.38 7.73
C SER A 251 17.55 -11.23 6.94
N VAL A 252 16.87 -10.88 5.84
CA VAL A 252 17.27 -9.81 4.92
C VAL A 252 16.08 -8.88 4.69
N GLY A 253 16.34 -7.58 4.72
CA GLY A 253 15.33 -6.57 4.42
C GLY A 253 15.91 -5.43 3.61
N ASP A 254 15.23 -5.05 2.54
CA ASP A 254 15.57 -3.97 1.65
C ASP A 254 14.43 -2.96 1.59
N GLU A 255 14.74 -1.66 1.73
CA GLU A 255 13.79 -0.58 1.67
C GLU A 255 14.25 0.48 0.69
N GLY A 256 13.41 0.80 -0.30
CA GLY A 256 13.67 1.80 -1.32
C GLY A 256 12.53 2.81 -1.46
N ASP A 257 12.86 4.11 -1.51
CA ASP A 257 11.94 5.20 -1.82
C ASP A 257 12.54 6.13 -2.86
N TYR A 258 11.95 6.15 -4.06
CA TYR A 258 12.48 6.89 -5.22
C TYR A 258 11.46 7.86 -5.77
N ALA A 259 11.73 9.16 -5.65
CA ALA A 259 10.84 10.22 -6.10
C ALA A 259 11.47 11.09 -7.17
N ILE A 260 10.77 11.30 -8.28
CA ILE A 260 11.08 12.34 -9.26
C ILE A 260 10.22 13.56 -8.95
N GLN A 261 10.87 14.70 -8.67
CA GLN A 261 10.19 15.97 -8.48
C GLN A 261 10.21 16.76 -9.80
N LEU A 262 9.05 16.84 -10.45
CA LEU A 262 8.89 17.51 -11.75
C LEU A 262 8.85 19.03 -11.60
N ASP A 263 8.42 19.52 -10.46
CA ASP A 263 8.23 20.95 -10.18
C ASP A 263 8.80 21.35 -8.82
N PRO A 264 9.26 22.61 -8.66
CA PRO A 264 9.96 23.07 -7.46
C PRO A 264 9.08 23.19 -6.22
N HIS A 265 7.77 23.19 -6.36
CA HIS A 265 6.81 23.31 -5.27
C HIS A 265 6.32 21.98 -4.71
N THR A 266 6.75 20.87 -5.31
CA THR A 266 6.47 19.53 -4.80
C THR A 266 7.17 19.29 -3.47
N ARG A 267 6.60 18.42 -2.63
CA ARG A 267 7.21 18.06 -1.35
C ARG A 267 7.33 16.54 -1.22
N ASN A 268 8.56 16.07 -1.14
CA ASN A 268 8.87 14.68 -0.84
C ASN A 268 9.51 14.55 0.54
N ILE A 269 8.95 13.68 1.39
CA ILE A 269 9.50 13.36 2.71
C ILE A 269 9.69 11.84 2.77
N SER A 270 10.88 11.40 3.11
CA SER A 270 11.22 9.99 3.27
C SER A 270 11.79 9.76 4.67
N LEU A 271 11.21 8.84 5.42
CA LEU A 271 11.53 8.54 6.82
C LEU A 271 11.77 7.02 6.98
N PRO A 272 12.90 6.49 6.44
CA PRO A 272 13.24 5.09 6.62
C PRO A 272 13.73 4.82 8.04
N LEU A 273 13.30 3.69 8.63
CA LEU A 273 13.71 3.22 9.94
C LEU A 273 14.18 1.76 9.88
N LEU A 274 15.41 1.52 10.32
CA LEU A 274 15.92 0.18 10.59
C LEU A 274 15.98 -0.04 12.10
N LEU A 275 15.09 -0.86 12.63
CA LEU A 275 15.08 -1.27 14.03
C LEU A 275 15.68 -2.66 14.13
N CYS A 276 16.70 -2.84 14.95
CA CYS A 276 17.44 -4.08 14.99
C CYS A 276 17.80 -4.49 16.42
N THR A 277 17.40 -5.71 16.78
CA THR A 277 17.76 -6.36 18.05
C THR A 277 18.42 -7.73 17.82
N GLU A 278 18.82 -8.02 16.58
CA GLU A 278 19.49 -9.27 16.15
C GLU A 278 20.79 -8.93 15.41
N ASP A 279 21.84 -9.72 15.64
CA ASP A 279 23.17 -9.42 15.08
C ASP A 279 23.41 -10.03 13.68
N ASP A 280 22.79 -11.18 13.37
CA ASP A 280 22.96 -11.91 12.13
C ASP A 280 21.84 -11.59 11.13
N VAL A 281 21.80 -10.35 10.66
CA VAL A 281 20.81 -9.86 9.68
C VAL A 281 21.45 -8.88 8.69
N VAL A 282 20.78 -8.69 7.56
CA VAL A 282 21.13 -7.68 6.56
C VAL A 282 19.94 -6.74 6.38
N GLY A 283 20.14 -5.48 6.69
CA GLY A 283 19.15 -4.43 6.48
C GLY A 283 19.72 -3.31 5.63
N ASN A 284 19.09 -3.01 4.50
CA ASN A 284 19.47 -1.92 3.62
C ASN A 284 18.33 -0.92 3.49
N HIS A 285 18.67 0.36 3.40
CA HIS A 285 17.70 1.36 2.95
C HIS A 285 18.32 2.29 1.92
N ALA A 286 17.52 2.74 0.97
CA ALA A 286 17.89 3.73 -0.01
C ALA A 286 16.75 4.74 -0.20
N SER A 287 17.09 6.02 -0.24
CA SER A 287 16.12 7.06 -0.59
C SER A 287 16.75 8.00 -1.60
N SER A 288 16.02 8.30 -2.66
CA SER A 288 16.43 9.26 -3.68
C SER A 288 15.27 10.18 -4.02
N ALA A 289 15.54 11.47 -3.95
CA ALA A 289 14.64 12.50 -4.44
C ALA A 289 15.41 13.42 -5.36
N GLY A 290 15.00 13.53 -6.61
CA GLY A 290 15.72 14.32 -7.59
C GLY A 290 14.82 14.91 -8.66
N GLN A 291 15.36 15.89 -9.36
CA GLN A 291 14.76 16.39 -10.59
C GLN A 291 15.08 15.46 -11.75
N LEU A 292 14.33 15.58 -12.84
CA LEU A 292 14.66 14.88 -14.08
C LEU A 292 16.06 15.27 -14.57
N ASP A 293 16.81 14.25 -15.01
CA ASP A 293 18.10 14.51 -15.64
C ASP A 293 17.94 15.36 -16.90
N ALA A 294 18.56 16.54 -16.86
CA ALA A 294 18.45 17.51 -17.95
C ALA A 294 18.99 16.98 -19.28
N ASN A 295 20.01 16.10 -19.25
CA ASN A 295 20.56 15.51 -20.47
C ASN A 295 19.59 14.52 -21.11
N THR A 296 18.91 13.71 -20.29
CA THR A 296 17.88 12.78 -20.75
C THR A 296 16.70 13.54 -21.39
N ILE A 297 16.24 14.61 -20.74
CA ILE A 297 15.18 15.47 -21.29
C ILE A 297 15.63 16.12 -22.59
N TYR A 298 16.83 16.72 -22.61
CA TYR A 298 17.38 17.32 -23.82
C TYR A 298 17.51 16.30 -24.97
N PHE A 299 18.00 15.11 -24.69
CA PHE A 299 18.11 14.02 -25.67
C PHE A 299 16.74 13.67 -26.29
N LEU A 300 15.71 13.50 -25.48
CA LEU A 300 14.34 13.24 -25.97
C LEU A 300 13.82 14.39 -26.82
N MET A 301 14.05 15.64 -26.41
CA MET A 301 13.64 16.83 -27.18
C MET A 301 14.37 16.92 -28.53
N THR A 302 15.64 16.52 -28.62
CA THR A 302 16.37 16.46 -29.91
C THR A 302 15.80 15.38 -30.85
N ARG A 303 15.01 14.43 -30.34
CA ARG A 303 14.29 13.41 -31.12
C ARG A 303 12.88 13.83 -31.52
N GLY A 304 12.51 15.07 -31.22
CA GLY A 304 11.23 15.67 -31.61
C GLY A 304 10.11 15.62 -30.58
N PHE A 305 10.38 15.12 -29.37
CA PHE A 305 9.41 15.16 -28.28
C PHE A 305 9.34 16.57 -27.68
N SER A 306 8.15 17.03 -27.33
CA SER A 306 7.96 18.22 -26.50
C SER A 306 8.51 17.97 -25.07
N LEU A 307 8.73 19.03 -24.30
CA LEU A 307 9.14 18.89 -22.89
C LEU A 307 8.15 18.05 -22.07
N GLU A 308 6.85 18.23 -22.30
CA GLU A 308 5.81 17.47 -21.62
C GLU A 308 5.85 15.98 -21.97
N GLU A 309 5.98 15.67 -23.26
CA GLU A 309 6.13 14.27 -23.71
C GLU A 309 7.41 13.62 -23.17
N ALA A 310 8.53 14.35 -23.15
CA ALA A 310 9.79 13.86 -22.59
C ALA A 310 9.65 13.54 -21.09
N ARG A 311 9.02 14.43 -20.31
CA ARG A 311 8.72 14.21 -18.88
C ARG A 311 7.84 12.98 -18.69
N ARG A 312 6.77 12.85 -19.48
CA ARG A 312 5.87 11.69 -19.43
C ARG A 312 6.60 10.38 -19.72
N ILE A 313 7.42 10.32 -20.74
CA ILE A 313 8.20 9.13 -21.12
C ILE A 313 9.09 8.68 -19.96
N VAL A 314 9.78 9.61 -19.29
CA VAL A 314 10.66 9.25 -18.15
C VAL A 314 9.85 8.75 -16.97
N VAL A 315 8.72 9.37 -16.65
CA VAL A 315 7.83 8.91 -15.57
C VAL A 315 7.25 7.53 -15.90
N GLU A 316 6.75 7.33 -17.11
CA GLU A 316 6.23 6.03 -17.56
C GLU A 316 7.31 4.93 -17.47
N ALA A 317 8.53 5.22 -17.87
CA ALA A 317 9.65 4.26 -17.76
C ALA A 317 9.95 3.86 -16.30
N LEU A 318 9.75 4.77 -15.34
CA LEU A 318 9.95 4.49 -13.93
C LEU A 318 8.85 3.59 -13.35
N ILE A 319 7.58 3.85 -13.70
CA ILE A 319 6.42 3.17 -13.08
C ILE A 319 6.01 1.89 -13.82
N ARG A 320 6.25 1.82 -15.12
CA ARG A 320 5.78 0.74 -15.99
C ARG A 320 6.21 -0.67 -15.57
N PRO A 321 7.44 -0.93 -15.10
CA PRO A 321 7.85 -2.27 -14.69
C PRO A 321 6.98 -2.87 -13.58
N ILE A 322 6.47 -2.04 -12.65
CA ILE A 322 5.56 -2.51 -11.60
C ILE A 322 4.15 -2.71 -12.17
N ILE A 323 3.66 -1.76 -12.97
CA ILE A 323 2.34 -1.87 -13.61
C ILE A 323 2.27 -3.12 -14.50
N ASP A 324 3.30 -3.38 -15.31
CA ASP A 324 3.34 -4.55 -16.22
C ASP A 324 3.43 -5.89 -15.46
N SER A 325 3.82 -5.86 -14.18
CA SER A 325 3.85 -7.06 -13.31
C SER A 325 2.55 -7.29 -12.52
N MET A 326 1.59 -6.37 -12.61
CA MET A 326 0.30 -6.52 -11.95
C MET A 326 -0.59 -7.51 -12.71
N ASP A 327 -1.36 -8.29 -11.96
CA ASP A 327 -2.41 -9.13 -12.53
C ASP A 327 -3.51 -8.22 -13.12
N SER A 328 -3.89 -8.52 -14.35
CA SER A 328 -4.85 -7.72 -15.13
C SER A 328 -6.21 -8.39 -15.29
N SER A 329 -6.45 -9.51 -14.63
CA SER A 329 -7.65 -10.34 -14.72
C SER A 329 -8.94 -9.68 -14.25
#